data_40777f86a3d36baa9ac697cf129dc4f1
#
_entry.id   40777f86a3d36baa9ac697cf129dc4f1
#
_cell.length_a   1.000
_cell.length_b   1.000
_cell.length_c   1.000
_cell.angle_alpha   90.00
_cell.angle_beta   90.00
_cell.angle_gamma   90.00
#
_symmetry.space_group_name_H-M   'P 1'
#
loop_
_entity.id
_entity.type
_entity.pdbx_description
1 polymer ?
#
loop_
_entity_poly.entity_id
_entity_poly.type
_entity_poly.pdbx_seq_one_letter_code
_entity_poly.pdbx_strand_id
1 'polypeptide(L)'
;TSRIELGTAVVPLQAQHPIALARQALSVHAATGGRLALGVGPSHHWIIRDMLGLPYERPAAFTRDYLEVLDAARHGPGPVDVENQTFAVHNPLDLAPVAPLPVLVAALGPVMLALAGECADGTVLWMADERAVAEHVVPRITKAADNAGRPAPRIVAGIPVCLCAPSEVDAARERADRILGEAEVSPNYQRLLDHGDAKDVGDLCAAGDEKAILARFRRFADAGVTDLSVRLLPIGDNRDELIASKLRTRELIAALGAEVR
;
A
#
# COMPACT_ATOMS: atom_id res chain seq x y z
N THR A 1 9.51 -15.17 -12.73
CA THR A 1 10.68 -14.43 -12.22
C THR A 1 11.22 -15.13 -10.99
N SER A 2 12.50 -15.01 -10.72
CA SER A 2 13.16 -15.59 -9.53
C SER A 2 13.58 -14.54 -8.49
N ARG A 3 13.41 -13.24 -8.78
CA ARG A 3 13.92 -12.15 -7.94
C ARG A 3 12.87 -11.13 -7.54
N ILE A 4 11.82 -10.92 -8.32
CA ILE A 4 10.80 -9.91 -8.05
C ILE A 4 10.01 -10.31 -6.81
N GLU A 5 9.95 -9.42 -5.83
CA GLU A 5 8.99 -9.50 -4.72
C GLU A 5 7.57 -9.24 -5.24
N LEU A 6 6.61 -9.93 -4.69
CA LEU A 6 5.19 -9.75 -4.95
C LEU A 6 4.55 -9.05 -3.75
N GLY A 7 3.66 -8.10 -4.01
CA GLY A 7 2.95 -7.42 -2.93
C GLY A 7 1.46 -7.29 -3.22
N THR A 8 0.64 -7.32 -2.18
CA THR A 8 -0.76 -6.90 -2.27
C THR A 8 -0.91 -5.47 -1.77
N ALA A 9 -1.74 -4.63 -2.45
CA ALA A 9 -1.91 -3.23 -2.10
C ALA A 9 -3.39 -2.80 -2.23
N VAL A 10 -4.30 -3.29 -1.43
CA VAL A 10 -4.19 -4.23 -0.30
C VAL A 10 -5.32 -5.25 -0.32
N VAL A 11 -5.25 -6.31 0.48
CA VAL A 11 -6.37 -7.25 0.68
C VAL A 11 -7.32 -6.67 1.74
N PRO A 12 -8.64 -6.54 1.46
CA PRO A 12 -9.64 -6.13 2.44
C PRO A 12 -9.79 -7.18 3.56
N LEU A 13 -9.67 -6.73 4.81
CA LEU A 13 -9.69 -7.64 5.97
C LEU A 13 -11.08 -8.25 6.21
N GLN A 14 -12.15 -7.47 6.05
CA GLN A 14 -13.52 -7.89 6.40
C GLN A 14 -14.06 -9.01 5.53
N ALA A 15 -13.49 -9.19 4.33
CA ALA A 15 -13.97 -10.19 3.38
C ALA A 15 -13.46 -11.61 3.66
N GLN A 16 -12.52 -11.79 4.60
CA GLN A 16 -11.90 -13.08 4.88
C GLN A 16 -11.58 -13.25 6.38
N HIS A 17 -11.66 -14.49 6.86
CA HIS A 17 -11.16 -14.83 8.19
C HIS A 17 -9.61 -14.82 8.20
N PRO A 18 -8.93 -14.29 9.25
CA PRO A 18 -7.47 -14.15 9.28
C PRO A 18 -6.72 -15.47 9.04
N ILE A 19 -7.19 -16.60 9.53
CA ILE A 19 -6.58 -17.91 9.24
C ILE A 19 -6.70 -18.31 7.77
N ALA A 20 -7.82 -18.00 7.12
CA ALA A 20 -7.98 -18.29 5.69
C ALA A 20 -7.00 -17.47 4.87
N LEU A 21 -6.87 -16.18 5.18
CA LEU A 21 -5.88 -15.29 4.52
C LEU A 21 -4.44 -15.74 4.83
N ALA A 22 -4.13 -16.09 6.08
CA ALA A 22 -2.80 -16.59 6.45
C ALA A 22 -2.40 -17.83 5.64
N ARG A 23 -3.30 -18.82 5.52
CA ARG A 23 -3.05 -20.02 4.71
C ARG A 23 -2.79 -19.71 3.24
N GLN A 24 -3.61 -18.84 2.66
CA GLN A 24 -3.42 -18.42 1.26
C GLN A 24 -2.08 -17.70 1.08
N ALA A 25 -1.80 -16.71 1.93
CA ALA A 25 -0.59 -15.90 1.84
C ALA A 25 0.68 -16.75 2.06
N LEU A 26 0.71 -17.61 3.07
CA LEU A 26 1.85 -18.49 3.33
C LEU A 26 2.06 -19.52 2.21
N SER A 27 0.97 -20.05 1.62
CA SER A 27 1.08 -20.94 0.45
C SER A 27 1.70 -20.23 -0.76
N VAL A 28 1.29 -18.98 -1.04
CA VAL A 28 1.89 -18.16 -2.10
C VAL A 28 3.33 -17.79 -1.75
N HIS A 29 3.60 -17.45 -0.49
CA HIS A 29 4.94 -17.11 -0.01
C HIS A 29 5.91 -18.29 -0.20
N ALA A 30 5.50 -19.50 0.18
CA ALA A 30 6.25 -20.73 -0.04
C ALA A 30 6.46 -21.01 -1.53
N ALA A 31 5.39 -20.99 -2.34
CA ALA A 31 5.46 -21.23 -3.78
C ALA A 31 6.36 -20.24 -4.54
N THR A 32 6.51 -19.04 -4.00
CA THR A 32 7.36 -18.00 -4.57
C THR A 32 8.77 -17.97 -3.97
N GLY A 33 9.11 -18.88 -3.07
CA GLY A 33 10.43 -18.91 -2.42
C GLY A 33 10.64 -17.74 -1.45
N GLY A 34 9.62 -17.37 -0.69
CA GLY A 34 9.69 -16.30 0.32
C GLY A 34 9.59 -14.88 -0.23
N ARG A 35 8.98 -14.69 -1.43
CA ARG A 35 8.94 -13.39 -2.11
C ARG A 35 7.58 -12.67 -2.08
N LEU A 36 6.70 -13.01 -1.14
CA LEU A 36 5.44 -12.29 -0.93
C LEU A 36 5.58 -11.33 0.24
N ALA A 37 5.13 -10.08 0.07
CA ALA A 37 4.77 -9.15 1.14
C ALA A 37 3.25 -8.97 1.15
N LEU A 38 2.60 -9.24 2.27
CA LEU A 38 1.15 -9.18 2.40
C LEU A 38 0.70 -7.80 2.86
N GLY A 39 0.18 -6.98 1.95
CA GLY A 39 -0.50 -5.74 2.28
C GLY A 39 -1.98 -5.98 2.58
N VAL A 40 -2.44 -5.54 3.73
CA VAL A 40 -3.83 -5.67 4.21
C VAL A 40 -4.41 -4.32 4.64
N GLY A 41 -5.72 -4.20 4.71
CA GLY A 41 -6.34 -2.97 5.19
C GLY A 41 -7.85 -3.05 5.38
N PRO A 42 -8.44 -2.07 6.10
CA PRO A 42 -9.88 -2.07 6.40
C PRO A 42 -10.74 -1.73 5.18
N SER A 43 -10.15 -1.37 4.04
CA SER A 43 -10.87 -0.90 2.85
C SER A 43 -11.73 0.35 3.14
N HIS A 44 -12.67 0.66 2.28
CA HIS A 44 -13.61 1.77 2.43
C HIS A 44 -14.96 1.29 2.95
N HIS A 45 -15.63 2.12 3.78
CA HIS A 45 -16.91 1.76 4.36
C HIS A 45 -17.97 1.40 3.31
N TRP A 46 -18.00 2.12 2.17
CA TRP A 46 -18.98 1.82 1.10
C TRP A 46 -18.68 0.51 0.37
N ILE A 47 -17.41 0.14 0.22
CA ILE A 47 -17.05 -1.16 -0.37
C ILE A 47 -17.49 -2.27 0.57
N ILE A 48 -17.13 -2.18 1.85
CA ILE A 48 -17.41 -3.24 2.82
C ILE A 48 -18.91 -3.32 3.14
N ARG A 49 -19.53 -2.19 3.46
CA ARG A 49 -20.92 -2.16 3.89
C ARG A 49 -21.91 -2.18 2.72
N ASP A 50 -21.70 -1.30 1.72
CA ASP A 50 -22.71 -1.03 0.72
C ASP A 50 -22.59 -1.98 -0.49
N MET A 51 -21.38 -2.43 -0.84
CA MET A 51 -21.15 -3.37 -1.95
C MET A 51 -21.06 -4.83 -1.48
N LEU A 52 -20.45 -5.11 -0.33
CA LEU A 52 -20.26 -6.47 0.17
C LEU A 52 -21.27 -6.87 1.26
N GLY A 53 -22.06 -5.93 1.80
CA GLY A 53 -23.04 -6.21 2.86
C GLY A 53 -22.43 -6.66 4.19
N LEU A 54 -21.16 -6.30 4.45
CA LEU A 54 -20.42 -6.70 5.64
C LEU A 54 -20.36 -5.57 6.68
N PRO A 55 -20.25 -5.87 7.98
CA PRO A 55 -20.07 -4.87 9.01
C PRO A 55 -18.81 -4.04 8.80
N TYR A 56 -18.89 -2.73 9.07
CA TYR A 56 -17.75 -1.81 9.08
C TYR A 56 -17.76 -0.98 10.35
N GLU A 57 -17.57 -1.65 11.46
CA GLU A 57 -17.57 -1.03 12.79
C GLU A 57 -16.17 -1.08 13.38
N ARG A 58 -15.76 0.02 14.05
CA ARG A 58 -14.48 0.08 14.76
C ARG A 58 -13.29 -0.43 13.93
N PRO A 59 -13.05 0.07 12.70
CA PRO A 59 -12.09 -0.52 11.76
C PRO A 59 -10.66 -0.65 12.31
N ALA A 60 -10.21 0.28 13.15
CA ALA A 60 -8.89 0.19 13.77
C ALA A 60 -8.80 -0.95 14.81
N ALA A 61 -9.83 -1.12 15.65
CA ALA A 61 -9.87 -2.23 16.60
C ALA A 61 -9.97 -3.58 15.89
N PHE A 62 -10.85 -3.68 14.90
CA PHE A 62 -10.96 -4.87 14.06
C PHE A 62 -9.61 -5.22 13.38
N THR A 63 -8.91 -4.20 12.84
CA THR A 63 -7.60 -4.41 12.23
C THR A 63 -6.57 -4.90 13.25
N ARG A 64 -6.56 -4.37 14.46
CA ARG A 64 -5.67 -4.82 15.55
C ARG A 64 -5.90 -6.29 15.87
N ASP A 65 -7.15 -6.67 16.11
CA ASP A 65 -7.53 -8.04 16.45
C ASP A 65 -7.17 -9.01 15.31
N TYR A 66 -7.35 -8.57 14.07
CA TYR A 66 -6.99 -9.33 12.88
C TYR A 66 -5.48 -9.54 12.75
N LEU A 67 -4.68 -8.47 12.97
CA LEU A 67 -3.22 -8.53 12.92
C LEU A 67 -2.62 -9.43 14.00
N GLU A 68 -3.23 -9.51 15.17
CA GLU A 68 -2.82 -10.41 16.23
C GLU A 68 -2.88 -11.88 15.78
N VAL A 69 -3.96 -12.26 15.09
CA VAL A 69 -4.09 -13.62 14.52
C VAL A 69 -3.11 -13.83 13.36
N LEU A 70 -2.91 -12.81 12.50
CA LEU A 70 -1.93 -12.91 11.41
C LEU A 70 -0.50 -13.02 11.94
N ASP A 71 -0.15 -12.29 13.00
CA ASP A 71 1.18 -12.33 13.60
C ASP A 71 1.48 -13.71 14.18
N ALA A 72 0.51 -14.29 14.89
CA ALA A 72 0.64 -15.67 15.40
C ALA A 72 0.79 -16.70 14.26
N ALA A 73 0.21 -16.46 13.08
CA ALA A 73 0.22 -17.37 11.94
C ALA A 73 1.43 -17.21 11.00
N ARG A 74 1.99 -16.01 10.87
CA ARG A 74 2.95 -15.65 9.80
C ARG A 74 4.33 -16.30 9.91
N HIS A 75 4.64 -16.91 11.04
CA HIS A 75 5.93 -17.55 11.31
C HIS A 75 6.01 -19.01 10.83
N GLY A 76 4.97 -19.52 10.20
CA GLY A 76 4.95 -20.86 9.59
C GLY A 76 4.14 -21.89 10.40
N PRO A 77 4.47 -23.17 10.28
CA PRO A 77 3.67 -24.23 10.89
C PRO A 77 3.69 -24.16 12.42
N GLY A 78 2.53 -24.46 13.01
CA GLY A 78 2.36 -24.50 14.47
C GLY A 78 0.93 -24.19 14.88
N PRO A 79 0.64 -24.26 16.18
CA PRO A 79 -0.65 -23.85 16.69
C PRO A 79 -0.80 -22.34 16.64
N VAL A 80 -1.94 -21.87 16.13
CA VAL A 80 -2.40 -20.49 16.28
C VAL A 80 -3.49 -20.50 17.34
N ASP A 81 -3.20 -19.93 18.50
CA ASP A 81 -4.09 -19.88 19.66
C ASP A 81 -4.24 -18.42 20.11
N VAL A 82 -5.31 -17.76 19.67
CA VAL A 82 -5.56 -16.34 19.89
C VAL A 82 -7.02 -16.14 20.26
N GLU A 83 -7.25 -15.52 21.42
CA GLU A 83 -8.56 -15.00 21.84
C GLU A 83 -8.50 -13.50 22.06
N ASN A 84 -9.32 -12.75 21.31
CA ASN A 84 -9.47 -11.31 21.45
C ASN A 84 -10.94 -10.90 21.30
N GLN A 85 -11.24 -9.59 21.17
CA GLN A 85 -12.62 -9.11 21.10
C GLN A 85 -13.38 -9.59 19.85
N THR A 86 -12.65 -9.84 18.76
CA THR A 86 -13.25 -10.17 17.44
C THR A 86 -13.10 -11.64 17.08
N PHE A 87 -11.99 -12.29 17.48
CA PHE A 87 -11.65 -13.64 17.04
C PHE A 87 -11.34 -14.56 18.22
N ALA A 88 -11.84 -15.80 18.12
CA ALA A 88 -11.41 -16.92 18.94
C ALA A 88 -10.88 -17.98 17.97
N VAL A 89 -9.56 -18.15 17.93
CA VAL A 89 -8.88 -19.01 16.95
C VAL A 89 -8.03 -20.03 17.68
N HIS A 90 -8.37 -21.31 17.52
CA HIS A 90 -7.63 -22.46 18.00
C HIS A 90 -7.37 -23.38 16.82
N ASN A 91 -6.31 -23.12 16.07
CA ASN A 91 -6.08 -23.79 14.80
C ASN A 91 -4.65 -24.31 14.64
N PRO A 92 -4.43 -25.61 14.44
CA PRO A 92 -3.14 -26.10 14.02
C PRO A 92 -2.88 -25.65 12.56
N LEU A 93 -1.90 -24.81 12.38
CA LEU A 93 -1.48 -24.38 11.06
C LEU A 93 -0.48 -25.40 10.50
N ASP A 94 -0.99 -26.33 9.71
CA ASP A 94 -0.19 -27.38 9.05
C ASP A 94 0.20 -26.89 7.64
N LEU A 95 1.41 -26.36 7.53
CA LEU A 95 1.99 -25.82 6.30
C LEU A 95 3.48 -26.18 6.23
N ALA A 96 4.05 -26.14 5.03
CA ALA A 96 5.48 -26.27 4.88
C ALA A 96 6.21 -25.11 5.58
N PRO A 97 7.36 -25.35 6.25
CA PRO A 97 8.17 -24.30 6.82
C PRO A 97 8.58 -23.28 5.76
N VAL A 98 8.42 -22.01 6.08
CA VAL A 98 8.74 -20.88 5.20
C VAL A 98 9.28 -19.72 6.03
N ALA A 99 10.04 -18.81 5.43
CA ALA A 99 10.47 -17.58 6.10
C ALA A 99 9.26 -16.79 6.60
N PRO A 100 9.40 -16.00 7.68
CA PRO A 100 8.33 -15.14 8.16
C PRO A 100 7.75 -14.26 7.05
N LEU A 101 6.42 -14.24 6.92
CA LEU A 101 5.71 -13.46 5.92
C LEU A 101 5.67 -11.98 6.33
N PRO A 102 6.25 -11.05 5.54
CA PRO A 102 6.10 -9.61 5.82
C PRO A 102 4.63 -9.18 5.68
N VAL A 103 4.14 -8.43 6.68
CA VAL A 103 2.77 -7.87 6.70
C VAL A 103 2.83 -6.36 6.72
N LEU A 104 2.15 -5.72 5.76
CA LEU A 104 2.02 -4.27 5.65
C LEU A 104 0.55 -3.86 5.83
N VAL A 105 0.31 -2.71 6.44
CA VAL A 105 -1.06 -2.23 6.71
C VAL A 105 -1.34 -0.94 5.95
N ALA A 106 -2.47 -0.87 5.26
CA ALA A 106 -2.95 0.40 4.70
C ALA A 106 -3.33 1.35 5.83
N ALA A 107 -2.59 2.45 5.96
CA ALA A 107 -2.77 3.41 7.04
C ALA A 107 -2.58 4.85 6.55
N LEU A 108 -3.56 5.71 6.78
CA LEU A 108 -3.54 7.12 6.40
C LEU A 108 -3.61 8.04 7.62
N GLY A 109 -4.47 7.70 8.58
CA GLY A 109 -4.67 8.49 9.79
C GLY A 109 -3.77 8.07 10.95
N PRO A 110 -3.64 8.93 11.99
CA PRO A 110 -2.70 8.71 13.08
C PRO A 110 -2.91 7.40 13.84
N VAL A 111 -4.15 6.96 14.05
CA VAL A 111 -4.46 5.71 14.75
C VAL A 111 -3.99 4.49 13.96
N MET A 112 -4.26 4.47 12.65
CA MET A 112 -3.84 3.37 11.78
C MET A 112 -2.33 3.35 11.55
N LEU A 113 -1.68 4.53 11.47
CA LEU A 113 -0.22 4.63 11.37
C LEU A 113 0.47 4.12 12.64
N ALA A 114 -0.08 4.46 13.82
CA ALA A 114 0.43 3.90 15.07
C ALA A 114 0.27 2.36 15.09
N LEU A 115 -0.91 1.86 14.73
CA LEU A 115 -1.16 0.42 14.63
C LEU A 115 -0.22 -0.29 13.65
N ALA A 116 0.02 0.31 12.48
CA ALA A 116 0.95 -0.25 11.51
C ALA A 116 2.39 -0.35 12.06
N GLY A 117 2.86 0.66 12.81
CA GLY A 117 4.16 0.62 13.47
C GLY A 117 4.23 -0.38 14.62
N GLU A 118 3.17 -0.48 15.43
CA GLU A 118 3.10 -1.38 16.58
C GLU A 118 3.00 -2.87 16.19
N CYS A 119 2.23 -3.19 15.15
CA CYS A 119 1.78 -4.56 14.87
C CYS A 119 2.16 -5.10 13.49
N ALA A 120 2.78 -4.31 12.61
CA ALA A 120 3.11 -4.73 11.24
C ALA A 120 4.54 -4.35 10.85
N ASP A 121 5.00 -4.82 9.68
CA ASP A 121 6.35 -4.53 9.18
C ASP A 121 6.41 -3.22 8.38
N GLY A 122 5.29 -2.51 8.27
CA GLY A 122 5.20 -1.23 7.60
C GLY A 122 3.81 -0.86 7.12
N THR A 123 3.75 0.09 6.22
CA THR A 123 2.49 0.61 5.68
C THR A 123 2.45 0.64 4.16
N VAL A 124 1.25 0.56 3.60
CA VAL A 124 0.97 0.84 2.19
C VAL A 124 0.12 2.10 2.14
N LEU A 125 0.61 3.11 1.44
CA LEU A 125 -0.04 4.41 1.27
C LEU A 125 -0.60 4.55 -0.15
N TRP A 126 -1.69 5.28 -0.27
CA TRP A 126 -2.22 5.78 -1.52
C TRP A 126 -2.58 7.26 -1.35
N MET A 127 -2.34 8.09 -2.37
CA MET A 127 -2.69 9.51 -2.37
C MET A 127 -1.95 10.37 -1.32
N ALA A 128 -0.71 10.05 -1.00
CA ALA A 128 0.17 10.90 -0.21
C ALA A 128 1.20 11.57 -1.12
N ASP A 129 1.43 12.85 -0.94
CA ASP A 129 2.60 13.52 -1.51
C ASP A 129 3.82 13.42 -0.59
N GLU A 130 4.93 13.94 -1.05
CA GLU A 130 6.23 13.85 -0.36
C GLU A 130 6.20 14.52 1.02
N ARG A 131 5.50 15.66 1.14
CA ARG A 131 5.38 16.40 2.41
C ARG A 131 4.51 15.65 3.41
N ALA A 132 3.34 15.17 2.97
CA ALA A 132 2.47 14.35 3.83
C ALA A 132 3.21 13.10 4.33
N VAL A 133 4.04 12.48 3.48
CA VAL A 133 4.89 11.35 3.90
C VAL A 133 5.89 11.79 4.97
N ALA A 134 6.67 12.84 4.70
CA ALA A 134 7.75 13.29 5.59
C ALA A 134 7.25 13.82 6.94
N GLU A 135 6.16 14.61 6.95
CA GLU A 135 5.70 15.33 8.14
C GLU A 135 4.58 14.61 8.90
N HIS A 136 3.80 13.76 8.22
CA HIS A 136 2.67 13.07 8.85
C HIS A 136 2.90 11.57 9.01
N VAL A 137 3.31 10.85 7.95
CA VAL A 137 3.38 9.39 7.97
C VAL A 137 4.62 8.90 8.70
N VAL A 138 5.82 9.25 8.21
CA VAL A 138 7.11 8.75 8.72
C VAL A 138 7.27 8.97 10.22
N PRO A 139 7.05 10.17 10.78
CA PRO A 139 7.28 10.38 12.20
C PRO A 139 6.35 9.54 13.09
N ARG A 140 5.12 9.29 12.64
CA ARG A 140 4.12 8.55 13.43
C ARG A 140 4.38 7.06 13.45
N ILE A 141 4.59 6.48 12.27
CA ILE A 141 4.82 5.04 12.17
C ILE A 141 6.16 4.64 12.78
N THR A 142 7.22 5.43 12.57
CA THR A 142 8.55 5.17 13.15
C THR A 142 8.50 5.24 14.67
N LYS A 143 7.89 6.30 15.24
CA LYS A 143 7.71 6.42 16.68
C LYS A 143 6.96 5.23 17.27
N ALA A 144 5.92 4.75 16.59
CA ALA A 144 5.14 3.60 17.07
C ALA A 144 5.95 2.30 17.00
N ALA A 145 6.73 2.09 15.95
CA ALA A 145 7.63 0.96 15.80
C ALA A 145 8.72 0.97 16.89
N ASP A 146 9.36 2.11 17.10
CA ASP A 146 10.39 2.28 18.14
C ASP A 146 9.84 1.99 19.54
N ASN A 147 8.66 2.50 19.86
CA ASN A 147 8.00 2.26 21.15
C ASN A 147 7.64 0.77 21.35
N ALA A 148 7.37 0.04 20.27
CA ALA A 148 7.09 -1.39 20.27
C ALA A 148 8.35 -2.27 20.15
N GLY A 149 9.56 -1.67 20.08
CA GLY A 149 10.82 -2.39 19.92
C GLY A 149 10.95 -3.10 18.57
N ARG A 150 10.26 -2.61 17.53
CA ARG A 150 10.25 -3.20 16.19
C ARG A 150 11.28 -2.53 15.27
N PRO A 151 11.74 -3.23 14.22
CA PRO A 151 12.61 -2.64 13.20
C PRO A 151 11.97 -1.44 12.51
N ALA A 152 12.79 -0.62 11.83
CA ALA A 152 12.32 0.49 11.00
C ALA A 152 11.26 0.00 9.98
N PRO A 153 10.09 0.64 9.93
CA PRO A 153 8.97 0.17 9.11
C PRO A 153 9.22 0.42 7.62
N ARG A 154 8.76 -0.50 6.77
CA ARG A 154 8.66 -0.27 5.32
C ARG A 154 7.54 0.75 5.03
N ILE A 155 7.80 1.66 4.11
CA ILE A 155 6.83 2.66 3.67
C ILE A 155 6.67 2.55 2.17
N VAL A 156 5.60 1.88 1.75
CA VAL A 156 5.24 1.70 0.34
C VAL A 156 4.29 2.81 -0.08
N ALA A 157 4.72 3.72 -0.95
CA ALA A 157 3.85 4.78 -1.47
C ALA A 157 3.33 4.45 -2.88
N GLY A 158 2.01 4.44 -3.03
CA GLY A 158 1.33 4.33 -4.31
C GLY A 158 1.20 5.69 -4.98
N ILE A 159 1.71 5.82 -6.21
CA ILE A 159 1.64 7.07 -6.97
C ILE A 159 1.20 6.83 -8.43
N PRO A 160 0.37 7.71 -9.01
CA PRO A 160 0.13 7.73 -10.44
C PRO A 160 1.34 8.29 -11.18
N VAL A 161 1.69 7.69 -12.31
CA VAL A 161 2.83 8.12 -13.13
C VAL A 161 2.45 8.17 -14.61
N CYS A 162 2.82 9.27 -15.28
CA CYS A 162 2.60 9.51 -16.69
C CYS A 162 3.86 10.07 -17.36
N LEU A 163 4.53 9.26 -18.21
CA LEU A 163 5.58 9.77 -19.09
C LEU A 163 4.93 10.55 -20.26
N CYS A 164 5.19 11.85 -20.32
CA CYS A 164 4.62 12.76 -21.31
C CYS A 164 5.57 13.92 -21.60
N ALA A 165 5.30 14.67 -22.67
CA ALA A 165 6.03 15.89 -22.96
C ALA A 165 5.72 16.97 -21.92
N PRO A 166 6.62 17.97 -21.71
CA PRO A 166 6.37 19.09 -20.79
C PRO A 166 5.07 19.85 -21.10
N SER A 167 4.68 19.95 -22.35
CA SER A 167 3.43 20.60 -22.80
C SER A 167 2.16 19.79 -22.47
N GLU A 168 2.28 18.52 -22.09
CA GLU A 168 1.17 17.60 -21.80
C GLU A 168 0.96 17.38 -20.30
N VAL A 169 1.80 17.98 -19.45
CA VAL A 169 1.77 17.75 -17.99
C VAL A 169 0.42 18.11 -17.38
N ASP A 170 -0.14 19.27 -17.77
CA ASP A 170 -1.43 19.73 -17.24
C ASP A 170 -2.56 18.77 -17.67
N ALA A 171 -2.59 18.34 -18.94
CA ALA A 171 -3.56 17.36 -19.42
C ALA A 171 -3.42 16.01 -18.72
N ALA A 172 -2.19 15.58 -18.39
CA ALA A 172 -1.95 14.35 -17.62
C ALA A 172 -2.47 14.48 -16.18
N ARG A 173 -2.30 15.63 -15.54
CA ARG A 173 -2.81 15.92 -14.19
C ARG A 173 -4.34 15.98 -14.16
N GLU A 174 -4.95 16.73 -15.09
CA GLU A 174 -6.42 16.77 -15.24
C GLU A 174 -7.02 15.40 -15.49
N ARG A 175 -6.32 14.55 -16.26
CA ARG A 175 -6.73 13.17 -16.47
C ARG A 175 -6.61 12.36 -15.19
N ALA A 176 -5.53 12.53 -14.42
CA ALA A 176 -5.35 11.86 -13.13
C ALA A 176 -6.50 12.22 -12.18
N ASP A 177 -6.82 13.49 -12.06
CA ASP A 177 -7.90 14.02 -11.24
C ASP A 177 -9.25 13.41 -11.65
N ARG A 178 -9.58 13.44 -12.94
CA ARG A 178 -10.82 12.86 -13.46
C ARG A 178 -10.97 11.36 -13.22
N ILE A 179 -9.87 10.58 -13.30
CA ILE A 179 -9.92 9.10 -13.18
C ILE A 179 -9.86 8.66 -11.72
N LEU A 180 -9.13 9.39 -10.89
CA LEU A 180 -8.80 9.00 -9.53
C LEU A 180 -9.56 9.83 -8.48
N GLY A 181 -10.02 11.03 -8.82
CA GLY A 181 -10.66 11.98 -7.92
C GLY A 181 -11.97 11.49 -7.30
N GLU A 182 -12.73 10.64 -7.99
CA GLU A 182 -13.94 10.05 -7.42
C GLU A 182 -13.67 9.17 -6.17
N ALA A 183 -12.47 8.59 -6.06
CA ALA A 183 -12.09 7.77 -4.90
C ALA A 183 -11.77 8.61 -3.65
N GLU A 184 -11.59 9.92 -3.80
CA GLU A 184 -11.09 10.84 -2.77
C GLU A 184 -12.16 11.50 -1.92
N VAL A 185 -13.41 11.26 -2.19
CA VAL A 185 -14.52 11.75 -1.35
C VAL A 185 -14.45 11.13 0.06
N SER A 186 -13.47 10.25 0.32
CA SER A 186 -13.22 9.74 1.67
C SER A 186 -12.58 10.80 2.56
N PRO A 187 -13.15 11.11 3.73
CA PRO A 187 -12.56 12.05 4.70
C PRO A 187 -11.12 11.70 5.13
N ASN A 188 -10.71 10.45 4.96
CA ASN A 188 -9.36 9.99 5.28
C ASN A 188 -8.33 10.48 4.25
N TYR A 189 -8.68 10.46 2.96
CA TYR A 189 -7.82 11.00 1.91
C TYR A 189 -7.75 12.52 1.97
N GLN A 190 -8.88 13.20 2.19
CA GLN A 190 -8.87 14.65 2.36
C GLN A 190 -7.92 15.08 3.47
N ARG A 191 -8.00 14.43 4.65
CA ARG A 191 -7.07 14.70 5.75
C ARG A 191 -5.60 14.45 5.38
N LEU A 192 -5.33 13.47 4.53
CA LEU A 192 -3.97 13.20 4.07
C LEU A 192 -3.47 14.28 3.13
N LEU A 193 -4.29 14.73 2.17
CA LEU A 193 -4.01 15.87 1.31
C LEU A 193 -3.77 17.16 2.12
N ASP A 194 -4.57 17.40 3.17
CA ASP A 194 -4.42 18.57 4.06
C ASP A 194 -3.06 18.60 4.81
N HIS A 195 -2.35 17.49 4.88
CA HIS A 195 -0.99 17.39 5.42
C HIS A 195 0.10 17.62 4.36
N GLY A 196 -0.27 17.65 3.08
CA GLY A 196 0.64 17.79 1.95
C GLY A 196 0.61 19.17 1.30
N ASP A 197 1.22 19.24 0.13
CA ASP A 197 1.22 20.42 -0.75
C ASP A 197 0.26 20.24 -1.95
N ALA A 198 -0.17 18.99 -2.22
CA ALA A 198 -1.08 18.67 -3.29
C ALA A 198 -2.48 19.24 -3.00
N LYS A 199 -3.05 19.96 -3.98
CA LYS A 199 -4.38 20.57 -3.89
C LYS A 199 -5.48 19.62 -4.34
N ASP A 200 -5.12 18.73 -5.25
CA ASP A 200 -5.99 17.72 -5.85
C ASP A 200 -5.18 16.46 -6.20
N VAL A 201 -5.84 15.46 -6.74
CA VAL A 201 -5.20 14.20 -7.15
C VAL A 201 -4.29 14.35 -8.34
N GLY A 202 -4.60 15.28 -9.21
CA GLY A 202 -3.76 15.62 -10.35
C GLY A 202 -2.35 15.99 -9.91
N ASP A 203 -2.22 16.76 -8.82
CA ASP A 203 -0.93 17.15 -8.25
C ASP A 203 -0.11 15.96 -7.73
N LEU A 204 -0.77 14.87 -7.35
CA LEU A 204 -0.11 13.63 -6.94
C LEU A 204 0.51 12.87 -8.11
N CYS A 205 0.08 13.16 -9.36
CA CYS A 205 0.61 12.48 -10.54
C CYS A 205 2.06 12.92 -10.83
N ALA A 206 2.97 11.95 -10.87
CA ALA A 206 4.32 12.17 -11.40
C ALA A 206 4.25 12.21 -12.93
N ALA A 207 3.90 13.39 -13.49
CA ALA A 207 3.78 13.63 -14.90
C ALA A 207 4.97 14.42 -15.44
N GLY A 208 5.43 14.09 -16.64
CA GLY A 208 6.49 14.79 -17.35
C GLY A 208 7.46 13.86 -18.07
N ASP A 209 8.62 14.39 -18.41
CA ASP A 209 9.70 13.63 -19.00
C ASP A 209 10.39 12.71 -17.96
N GLU A 210 11.30 11.88 -18.43
CA GLU A 210 12.08 10.96 -17.60
C GLU A 210 12.76 11.66 -16.42
N LYS A 211 13.36 12.83 -16.68
CA LYS A 211 14.07 13.62 -15.67
C LYS A 211 13.13 14.11 -14.56
N ALA A 212 11.93 14.58 -14.95
CA ALA A 212 10.92 15.05 -14.00
C ALA A 212 10.40 13.91 -13.13
N ILE A 213 10.10 12.74 -13.72
CA ILE A 213 9.66 11.54 -13.01
C ILE A 213 10.72 11.07 -12.03
N LEU A 214 11.99 10.94 -12.46
CA LEU A 214 13.09 10.52 -11.61
C LEU A 214 13.32 11.51 -10.45
N ALA A 215 13.25 12.80 -10.72
CA ALA A 215 13.36 13.82 -9.67
C ALA A 215 12.23 13.69 -8.64
N ARG A 216 11.01 13.34 -9.05
CA ARG A 216 9.90 13.08 -8.13
C ARG A 216 10.13 11.84 -7.28
N PHE A 217 10.61 10.76 -7.87
CA PHE A 217 10.94 9.53 -7.14
C PHE A 217 12.01 9.76 -6.07
N ARG A 218 13.03 10.58 -6.39
CA ARG A 218 14.06 10.97 -5.40
C ARG A 218 13.47 11.74 -4.23
N ARG A 219 12.55 12.69 -4.48
CA ARG A 219 11.87 13.41 -3.38
C ARG A 219 11.06 12.47 -2.48
N PHE A 220 10.39 11.45 -3.04
CA PHE A 220 9.74 10.42 -2.23
C PHE A 220 10.74 9.62 -1.38
N ALA A 221 11.88 9.23 -1.94
CA ALA A 221 12.94 8.56 -1.19
C ALA A 221 13.49 9.46 -0.07
N ASP A 222 13.75 10.74 -0.36
CA ASP A 222 14.20 11.74 0.63
C ASP A 222 13.16 11.97 1.73
N ALA A 223 11.87 11.81 1.43
CA ALA A 223 10.77 11.87 2.38
C ALA A 223 10.64 10.63 3.26
N GLY A 224 11.41 9.56 2.99
CA GLY A 224 11.43 8.32 3.77
C GLY A 224 10.61 7.17 3.19
N VAL A 225 10.19 7.25 1.93
CA VAL A 225 9.58 6.13 1.22
C VAL A 225 10.65 5.08 0.92
N THR A 226 10.35 3.82 1.24
CA THR A 226 11.26 2.68 0.96
C THR A 226 10.96 2.02 -0.38
N ASP A 227 9.70 2.06 -0.80
CA ASP A 227 9.22 1.39 -2.01
C ASP A 227 8.16 2.24 -2.71
N LEU A 228 8.21 2.31 -4.04
CA LEU A 228 7.17 2.97 -4.84
C LEU A 228 6.29 1.94 -5.55
N SER A 229 4.98 2.03 -5.37
CA SER A 229 3.96 1.30 -6.11
C SER A 229 3.40 2.19 -7.22
N VAL A 230 3.85 1.98 -8.45
CA VAL A 230 3.55 2.87 -9.58
C VAL A 230 2.25 2.45 -10.27
N ARG A 231 1.27 3.34 -10.33
CA ARG A 231 0.09 3.21 -11.18
C ARG A 231 0.32 3.92 -12.50
N LEU A 232 0.48 3.16 -13.58
CA LEU A 232 0.66 3.73 -14.92
C LEU A 232 -0.62 4.44 -15.38
N LEU A 233 -0.54 5.73 -15.61
CA LEU A 233 -1.63 6.58 -16.06
C LEU A 233 -1.33 7.08 -17.48
N PRO A 234 -1.85 6.43 -18.53
CA PRO A 234 -1.54 6.80 -19.90
C PRO A 234 -2.26 8.09 -20.33
N ILE A 235 -1.67 8.81 -21.27
CA ILE A 235 -2.25 9.97 -21.95
C ILE A 235 -2.40 9.68 -23.46
N GLY A 236 -3.44 10.21 -24.07
CA GLY A 236 -3.77 10.05 -25.50
C GLY A 236 -5.27 10.24 -25.76
N ASP A 237 -5.62 10.52 -27.01
CA ASP A 237 -6.98 10.81 -27.46
C ASP A 237 -7.74 9.56 -27.91
N ASN A 238 -7.01 8.49 -28.20
CA ASN A 238 -7.58 7.21 -28.65
C ASN A 238 -6.90 6.02 -27.99
N ARG A 239 -7.49 4.82 -28.19
CA ARG A 239 -7.03 3.58 -27.56
C ARG A 239 -5.58 3.24 -27.87
N ASP A 240 -5.14 3.44 -29.10
CA ASP A 240 -3.79 3.06 -29.53
C ASP A 240 -2.74 3.98 -28.91
N GLU A 241 -3.01 5.27 -28.83
CA GLU A 241 -2.18 6.24 -28.13
C GLU A 241 -2.08 5.94 -26.63
N LEU A 242 -3.21 5.62 -25.98
CA LEU A 242 -3.23 5.22 -24.56
C LEU A 242 -2.38 3.97 -24.32
N ILE A 243 -2.48 2.97 -25.21
CA ILE A 243 -1.65 1.75 -25.11
C ILE A 243 -0.17 2.11 -25.29
N ALA A 244 0.18 2.90 -26.32
CA ALA A 244 1.55 3.31 -26.58
C ALA A 244 2.14 4.13 -25.41
N SER A 245 1.38 5.08 -24.86
CA SER A 245 1.76 5.86 -23.69
C SER A 245 2.01 4.97 -22.45
N LYS A 246 1.11 4.01 -22.20
CA LYS A 246 1.27 3.06 -21.09
C LYS A 246 2.53 2.19 -21.25
N LEU A 247 2.82 1.74 -22.46
CA LEU A 247 4.00 0.92 -22.74
C LEU A 247 5.28 1.73 -22.51
N ARG A 248 5.38 2.94 -23.05
CA ARG A 248 6.54 3.84 -22.83
C ARG A 248 6.78 4.10 -21.35
N THR A 249 5.72 4.44 -20.60
CA THR A 249 5.85 4.68 -19.15
C THR A 249 6.32 3.40 -18.43
N ARG A 250 5.79 2.23 -18.80
CA ARG A 250 6.21 0.96 -18.22
C ARG A 250 7.69 0.64 -18.48
N GLU A 251 8.16 0.89 -19.68
CA GLU A 251 9.57 0.68 -20.08
C GLU A 251 10.49 1.59 -19.28
N LEU A 252 10.15 2.88 -19.12
CA LEU A 252 10.89 3.80 -18.26
C LEU A 252 10.95 3.30 -16.81
N ILE A 253 9.82 2.93 -16.20
CA ILE A 253 9.80 2.44 -14.83
C ILE A 253 10.64 1.18 -14.65
N ALA A 254 10.61 0.27 -15.64
CA ALA A 254 11.44 -0.93 -15.60
C ALA A 254 12.94 -0.61 -15.67
N ALA A 255 13.34 0.38 -16.47
CA ALA A 255 14.73 0.84 -16.56
C ALA A 255 15.18 1.50 -15.24
N LEU A 256 14.39 2.44 -14.70
CA LEU A 256 14.69 3.11 -13.42
C LEU A 256 14.78 2.11 -12.25
N GLY A 257 13.92 1.10 -12.20
CA GLY A 257 13.99 0.06 -11.19
C GLY A 257 15.24 -0.83 -11.26
N ALA A 258 15.97 -0.81 -12.36
CA ALA A 258 17.26 -1.49 -12.50
C ALA A 258 18.44 -0.63 -12.01
N GLU A 259 18.30 0.69 -12.02
CA GLU A 259 19.33 1.67 -11.63
C GLU A 259 19.34 2.00 -10.12
N VAL A 260 18.21 1.84 -9.45
CA VAL A 260 17.98 2.24 -8.03
C VAL A 260 18.36 1.10 -7.06
N ARG A 261 19.14 0.12 -7.47
CA ARG A 261 19.58 -1.01 -6.63
C ARG A 261 20.95 -0.82 -6.06
#